data_2ce96ea63a915b925a8368ce8c23dc6e
#
_entry.id   2ce96ea63a915b925a8368ce8c23dc6e
#
_cell.length_a   1.000
_cell.length_b   1.000
_cell.length_c   1.000
_cell.angle_alpha   90.00
_cell.angle_beta   90.00
_cell.angle_gamma   90.00
#
_symmetry.space_group_name_H-M   'P 1'
#
loop_
_entity.id
_entity.type
_entity.pdbx_description
1 polymer ?
#
loop_
_entity_poly.entity_id
_entity_poly.type
_entity_poly.pdbx_seq_one_letter_code
_entity_poly.pdbx_strand_id
1 'polypeptide(L)'
;MALYDQIRKGSTNTLILSLLSEEPMYGYQITQELKRRSEGYFEMKEGLLYPALHKMEQDGLLRSEWRSVAGSRRRKYYFITEKGRKALANSVAEWTTFTEKLMQVIGGRGHAEPESIPG
;
A
#
# COMPACT_ATOMS: atom_id res chain seq x y z
N MET A 1 14.91 8.38 -13.03
CA MET A 1 14.34 7.85 -11.79
C MET A 1 14.12 6.36 -11.89
N ALA A 2 14.49 5.65 -10.88
CA ALA A 2 14.36 4.20 -10.91
C ALA A 2 12.90 3.76 -10.95
N LEU A 3 12.67 2.65 -11.59
CA LEU A 3 11.33 2.09 -11.69
C LEU A 3 10.71 1.87 -10.32
N TYR A 4 11.50 1.36 -9.38
CA TYR A 4 11.01 1.12 -8.02
C TYR A 4 10.47 2.40 -7.39
N ASP A 5 11.15 3.52 -7.57
CA ASP A 5 10.69 4.77 -6.97
C ASP A 5 9.36 5.23 -7.54
N GLN A 6 9.16 5.03 -8.84
CA GLN A 6 7.91 5.41 -9.47
C GLN A 6 6.76 4.55 -9.00
N ILE A 7 6.98 3.25 -8.93
CA ILE A 7 5.95 2.32 -8.48
C ILE A 7 5.62 2.58 -7.01
N ARG A 8 6.65 2.80 -6.20
CA ARG A 8 6.46 3.07 -4.79
C ARG A 8 5.59 4.31 -4.56
N LYS A 9 5.87 5.38 -5.30
CA LYS A 9 5.09 6.60 -5.14
C LYS A 9 3.63 6.37 -5.48
N GLY A 10 3.37 5.60 -6.52
CA GLY A 10 2.00 5.35 -6.95
C GLY A 10 1.25 4.37 -6.07
N SER A 11 1.95 3.57 -5.27
CA SER A 11 1.30 2.54 -4.48
C SER A 11 1.27 2.82 -2.98
N THR A 12 1.92 3.90 -2.54
CA THR A 12 2.04 4.18 -1.10
C THR A 12 0.70 4.18 -0.38
N ASN A 13 -0.26 4.94 -0.87
CA ASN A 13 -1.54 5.03 -0.20
C ASN A 13 -2.27 3.69 -0.19
N THR A 14 -2.21 2.96 -1.29
CA THR A 14 -2.85 1.65 -1.37
C THR A 14 -2.27 0.69 -0.36
N LEU A 15 -0.95 0.69 -0.21
CA LEU A 15 -0.29 -0.19 0.75
C LEU A 15 -0.71 0.15 2.17
N ILE A 16 -0.70 1.43 2.54
CA ILE A 16 -1.08 1.85 3.88
C ILE A 16 -2.55 1.52 4.15
N LEU A 17 -3.44 1.85 3.22
CA LEU A 17 -4.86 1.57 3.41
C LEU A 17 -5.11 0.08 3.53
N SER A 18 -4.39 -0.73 2.78
CA SER A 18 -4.54 -2.17 2.83
C SER A 18 -4.21 -2.72 4.21
N LEU A 19 -3.11 -2.26 4.80
CA LEU A 19 -2.75 -2.69 6.14
C LEU A 19 -3.79 -2.26 7.16
N LEU A 20 -4.22 -1.00 7.07
CA LEU A 20 -5.17 -0.46 8.03
C LEU A 20 -6.58 -1.02 7.85
N SER A 21 -6.87 -1.63 6.70
CA SER A 21 -8.17 -2.27 6.51
C SER A 21 -8.32 -3.50 7.40
N GLU A 22 -7.23 -4.05 7.88
CA GLU A 22 -7.26 -5.23 8.73
C GLU A 22 -7.34 -4.87 10.20
N GLU A 23 -6.59 -3.86 10.62
CA GLU A 23 -6.62 -3.41 12.01
C GLU A 23 -5.94 -2.06 12.12
N PRO A 24 -6.29 -1.30 13.13
CA PRO A 24 -5.61 -0.02 13.35
C PRO A 24 -4.14 -0.24 13.70
N MET A 25 -3.29 0.69 13.28
CA MET A 25 -1.87 0.59 13.55
C MET A 25 -1.28 1.97 13.77
N TYR A 26 -0.20 2.05 14.55
CA TYR A 26 0.55 3.28 14.65
C TYR A 26 1.70 3.22 13.63
N GLY A 27 2.34 4.37 13.41
CA GLY A 27 3.28 4.49 12.30
C GLY A 27 4.36 3.42 12.23
N TYR A 28 5.03 3.16 13.35
CA TYR A 28 6.09 2.17 13.34
C TYR A 28 5.56 0.78 12.99
N GLN A 29 4.36 0.43 13.46
CA GLN A 29 3.76 -0.84 13.11
C GLN A 29 3.52 -0.95 11.61
N ILE A 30 3.07 0.13 11.00
CA ILE A 30 2.80 0.14 9.56
C ILE A 30 4.09 -0.20 8.81
N THR A 31 5.19 0.46 9.18
CA THR A 31 6.45 0.20 8.49
C THR A 31 6.94 -1.23 8.70
N GLN A 32 6.80 -1.74 9.91
CA GLN A 32 7.27 -3.10 10.20
C GLN A 32 6.42 -4.15 9.50
N GLU A 33 5.11 -3.94 9.50
CA GLU A 33 4.20 -4.89 8.86
C GLU A 33 4.41 -4.91 7.36
N LEU A 34 4.61 -3.73 6.77
CA LEU A 34 4.86 -3.63 5.35
C LEU A 34 6.14 -4.38 4.97
N LYS A 35 7.18 -4.16 5.76
CA LYS A 35 8.45 -4.82 5.51
C LYS A 35 8.32 -6.32 5.65
N ARG A 36 7.63 -6.78 6.69
CA ARG A 36 7.46 -8.20 6.94
C ARG A 36 6.69 -8.88 5.82
N ARG A 37 5.57 -8.28 5.40
CA ARG A 37 4.72 -8.92 4.39
C ARG A 37 5.36 -8.94 3.01
N SER A 38 6.25 -7.99 2.74
CA SER A 38 6.91 -7.93 1.44
C SER A 38 8.28 -8.57 1.48
N GLU A 39 8.61 -9.22 2.60
CA GLU A 39 9.92 -9.85 2.77
C GLU A 39 11.05 -8.84 2.51
N GLY A 40 10.86 -7.64 3.02
CA GLY A 40 11.85 -6.58 2.91
C GLY A 40 11.82 -5.78 1.63
N TYR A 41 10.96 -6.16 0.69
CA TYR A 41 10.92 -5.44 -0.57
C TYR A 41 10.46 -4.00 -0.40
N PHE A 42 9.43 -3.77 0.42
CA PHE A 42 8.98 -2.42 0.70
C PHE A 42 9.52 -1.94 2.03
N GLU A 43 10.32 -0.88 1.99
CA GLU A 43 10.81 -0.22 3.18
C GLU A 43 10.35 1.21 3.13
N MET A 44 9.36 1.53 3.92
CA MET A 44 8.81 2.88 3.93
C MET A 44 9.40 3.65 5.08
N LYS A 45 10.12 4.71 4.78
CA LYS A 45 10.75 5.52 5.81
C LYS A 45 9.82 6.62 6.28
N GLU A 46 10.13 7.17 7.45
CA GLU A 46 9.27 8.18 8.05
C GLU A 46 9.02 9.37 7.14
N GLY A 47 10.03 9.76 6.38
CA GLY A 47 9.87 10.89 5.46
C GLY A 47 8.82 10.66 4.38
N LEU A 48 8.49 9.41 4.11
CA LEU A 48 7.43 9.09 3.16
C LEU A 48 6.14 8.77 3.90
N LEU A 49 6.24 8.04 5.00
CA LEU A 49 5.08 7.56 5.72
C LEU A 49 4.23 8.66 6.32
N TYR A 50 4.84 9.53 7.12
CA TYR A 50 4.03 10.49 7.87
C TYR A 50 3.36 11.54 7.00
N PRO A 51 4.00 12.06 5.96
CA PRO A 51 3.27 12.95 5.05
C PRO A 51 2.09 12.25 4.38
N ALA A 52 2.23 10.97 4.04
CA ALA A 52 1.15 10.22 3.42
C ALA A 52 -0.01 10.03 4.40
N LEU A 53 0.29 9.65 5.65
CA LEU A 53 -0.73 9.48 6.67
C LEU A 53 -1.46 10.80 6.90
N HIS A 54 -0.71 11.89 6.99
CA HIS A 54 -1.29 13.20 7.24
C HIS A 54 -2.22 13.61 6.10
N LYS A 55 -1.78 13.42 4.87
CA LYS A 55 -2.58 13.78 3.72
C LYS A 55 -3.86 12.95 3.63
N MET A 56 -3.76 11.65 3.89
CA MET A 56 -4.92 10.79 3.85
C MET A 56 -5.90 11.12 4.97
N GLU A 57 -5.39 11.56 6.12
CA GLU A 57 -6.28 11.99 7.19
C GLU A 57 -6.99 13.27 6.80
N GLN A 58 -6.28 14.22 6.20
CA GLN A 58 -6.92 15.44 5.70
C GLN A 58 -7.99 15.14 4.67
N ASP A 59 -7.76 14.14 3.84
CA ASP A 59 -8.70 13.78 2.78
C ASP A 59 -9.85 12.91 3.29
N GLY A 60 -9.86 12.60 4.58
CA GLY A 60 -10.95 11.82 5.16
C GLY A 60 -10.84 10.33 4.94
N LEU A 61 -9.72 9.84 4.44
CA LEU A 61 -9.54 8.41 4.22
C LEU A 61 -9.11 7.70 5.50
N LEU A 62 -8.51 8.42 6.41
CA LEU A 62 -8.08 7.90 7.71
C LEU A 62 -8.57 8.83 8.80
N ARG A 63 -8.69 8.28 10.00
CA ARG A 63 -8.82 9.08 11.22
C ARG A 63 -7.78 8.57 12.19
N SER A 64 -7.51 9.30 13.24
CA SER A 64 -6.50 8.90 14.19
C SER A 64 -6.94 9.18 15.60
N GLU A 65 -6.34 8.47 16.53
CA GLU A 65 -6.56 8.76 17.94
C GLU A 65 -5.33 8.36 18.72
N TRP A 66 -5.07 9.09 19.79
CA TRP A 66 -3.95 8.80 20.66
C TRP A 66 -4.37 7.76 21.68
N ARG A 67 -3.52 6.79 21.93
CA ARG A 67 -3.76 5.75 22.91
C ARG A 67 -2.55 5.60 23.80
N SER A 68 -2.81 5.40 25.08
CA SER A 68 -1.76 5.07 26.03
C SER A 68 -1.56 3.56 25.98
N VAL A 69 -0.31 3.16 25.91
CA VAL A 69 0.01 1.75 25.95
C VAL A 69 0.56 1.50 27.32
N ALA A 70 0.11 0.44 27.96
CA ALA A 70 0.45 0.11 29.34
C ALA A 70 1.79 0.66 29.82
N GLY A 71 1.71 1.60 30.75
CA GLY A 71 2.88 2.14 31.38
C GLY A 71 3.83 2.89 30.48
N SER A 72 3.46 3.11 29.26
CA SER A 72 4.37 3.63 28.29
C SER A 72 3.87 4.94 27.72
N ARG A 73 4.54 5.44 26.72
CA ARG A 73 4.16 6.68 26.09
C ARG A 73 2.89 6.48 25.24
N ARG A 74 2.30 7.60 24.87
CA ARG A 74 1.13 7.58 24.02
C ARG A 74 1.58 7.33 22.58
N ARG A 75 0.71 6.66 21.81
CA ARG A 75 0.95 6.41 20.40
C ARG A 75 -0.27 6.81 19.62
N LYS A 76 -0.05 7.34 18.43
CA LYS A 76 -1.13 7.75 17.55
C LYS A 76 -1.48 6.60 16.64
N TYR A 77 -2.68 6.07 16.78
CA TYR A 77 -3.17 4.98 15.97
C TYR A 77 -4.02 5.51 14.84
N TYR A 78 -3.86 4.92 13.68
CA TYR A 78 -4.60 5.31 12.49
C TYR A 78 -5.64 4.25 12.16
N PHE A 79 -6.82 4.72 11.74
CA PHE A 79 -7.95 3.88 11.42
C PHE A 79 -8.43 4.22 10.02
N ILE A 80 -8.79 3.21 9.25
CA ILE A 80 -9.34 3.48 7.94
C ILE A 80 -10.81 3.85 8.11
N THR A 81 -11.27 4.85 7.35
CA THR A 81 -12.67 5.26 7.39
C THR A 81 -13.45 4.54 6.30
N GLU A 82 -14.77 4.72 6.27
CA GLU A 82 -15.57 4.15 5.20
C GLU A 82 -15.12 4.69 3.84
N LYS A 83 -14.84 5.98 3.79
CA LYS A 83 -14.32 6.60 2.57
C LYS A 83 -12.99 5.97 2.18
N GLY A 84 -12.15 5.69 3.18
CA GLY A 84 -10.87 5.03 2.92
C GLY A 84 -11.04 3.63 2.36
N ARG A 85 -12.05 2.89 2.85
CA ARG A 85 -12.29 1.54 2.35
C ARG A 85 -12.73 1.56 0.89
N LYS A 86 -13.54 2.55 0.51
CA LYS A 86 -13.95 2.68 -0.89
C LYS A 86 -12.76 3.05 -1.77
N ALA A 87 -11.92 3.97 -1.28
CA ALA A 87 -10.73 4.36 -2.02
C ALA A 87 -9.80 3.16 -2.20
N LEU A 88 -9.67 2.33 -1.17
CA LEU A 88 -8.84 1.14 -1.25
C LEU A 88 -9.38 0.17 -2.31
N ALA A 89 -10.68 -0.08 -2.28
CA ALA A 89 -11.28 -1.01 -3.25
C ALA A 89 -11.03 -0.54 -4.68
N ASN A 90 -11.22 0.75 -4.93
CA ASN A 90 -10.98 1.30 -6.26
C ASN A 90 -9.51 1.18 -6.65
N SER A 91 -8.61 1.46 -5.72
CA SER A 91 -7.20 1.42 -5.98
C SER A 91 -6.72 -0.01 -6.27
N VAL A 92 -7.23 -0.97 -5.49
CA VAL A 92 -6.87 -2.38 -5.70
C VAL A 92 -7.33 -2.83 -7.07
N ALA A 93 -8.55 -2.44 -7.47
CA ALA A 93 -9.06 -2.79 -8.79
C ALA A 93 -8.18 -2.21 -9.89
N GLU A 94 -7.75 -0.96 -9.74
CA GLU A 94 -6.88 -0.33 -10.72
C GLU A 94 -5.53 -1.01 -10.81
N TRP A 95 -4.93 -1.32 -9.67
CA TRP A 95 -3.63 -2.00 -9.66
C TRP A 95 -3.74 -3.40 -10.24
N THR A 96 -4.82 -4.11 -9.92
CA THR A 96 -5.02 -5.46 -10.44
C THR A 96 -5.13 -5.42 -11.96
N THR A 97 -5.93 -4.50 -12.49
CA THR A 97 -6.07 -4.37 -13.93
C THR A 97 -4.74 -4.00 -14.58
N PHE A 98 -4.06 -3.03 -13.98
CA PHE A 98 -2.78 -2.59 -14.55
C PHE A 98 -1.76 -3.72 -14.59
N THR A 99 -1.62 -4.46 -13.48
CA THR A 99 -0.61 -5.52 -13.45
C THR A 99 -0.99 -6.67 -14.36
N GLU A 100 -2.28 -6.99 -14.46
CA GLU A 100 -2.72 -8.04 -15.37
C GLU A 100 -2.39 -7.68 -16.82
N LYS A 101 -2.73 -6.45 -17.22
CA LYS A 101 -2.47 -6.04 -18.59
C LYS A 101 -0.99 -5.93 -18.88
N LEU A 102 -0.25 -5.40 -17.92
CA LEU A 102 1.19 -5.30 -18.07
C LEU A 102 1.80 -6.69 -18.30
N MET A 103 1.41 -7.64 -17.48
CA MET A 103 1.95 -8.98 -17.59
C MET A 103 1.48 -9.70 -18.84
N GLN A 104 0.29 -9.37 -19.34
CA GLN A 104 -0.15 -9.93 -20.60
C GLN A 104 0.78 -9.50 -21.73
N VAL A 105 1.21 -8.25 -21.72
CA VAL A 105 2.10 -7.76 -22.75
C VAL A 105 3.50 -8.32 -22.58
N ILE A 106 4.03 -8.23 -21.37
CA ILE A 106 5.39 -8.68 -21.11
C ILE A 106 5.50 -10.18 -21.05
N GLY A 107 4.71 -10.76 -20.20
CA GLY A 107 4.83 -12.16 -19.95
C GLY A 107 4.15 -13.00 -20.97
N GLY A 108 3.21 -12.42 -21.68
CA GLY A 108 2.49 -13.17 -22.67
C GLY A 108 3.37 -13.77 -23.70
N ARG A 109 4.50 -13.08 -24.08
CA ARG A 109 5.28 -13.67 -25.03
C ARG A 109 5.91 -14.88 -24.47
N GLY A 110 6.14 -14.94 -23.19
CA GLY A 110 6.72 -16.09 -22.62
C GLY A 110 5.80 -17.24 -22.64
N HIS A 111 4.51 -17.06 -22.43
CA HIS A 111 3.72 -18.20 -22.43
C HIS A 111 3.03 -18.31 -23.66
N ALA A 112 3.13 -17.43 -24.38
CA ALA A 112 2.45 -17.57 -25.52
C ALA A 112 3.14 -18.57 -26.18
N GLU A 113 3.81 -18.89 -25.94
CA GLU A 113 4.21 -19.55 -26.35
C GLU A 113 4.43 -20.11 -26.99
N PRO A 114 4.60 -20.24 -27.12
CA PRO A 114 5.11 -20.82 -27.83
C PRO A 114 4.32 -21.41 -28.64
N GLU A 115 3.66 -21.96 -28.43
CA GLU A 115 2.90 -22.57 -29.09
C GLU A 115 2.21 -21.92 -29.91
N SER A 116 1.94 -21.03 -29.68
CA SER A 116 1.06 -20.41 -30.40
C SER A 116 1.60 -19.98 -31.54
N ILE A 117 2.57 -19.92 -31.76
CA ILE A 117 3.02 -19.35 -32.73
C ILE A 117 3.26 -20.01 -33.68
N PRO A 118 2.83 -20.29 -34.22
CA PRO A 118 2.96 -20.88 -35.16
C PRO A 118 3.49 -20.25 -36.03
N GLY A 119 3.85 -19.96 -36.06
CA GLY A 119 4.39 -19.43 -37.11
C GLY A 119 4.10 -18.76 -37.52
#